data_9e095054d697093529fe9e40a7112219
#
_entry.id   9e095054d697093529fe9e40a7112219
#
_cell.length_a   1.000
_cell.length_b   1.000
_cell.length_c   1.000
_cell.angle_alpha   90.00
_cell.angle_beta   90.00
_cell.angle_gamma   90.00
#
_symmetry.space_group_name_H-M   'P 1'
#
loop_
_entity.id
_entity.type
_entity.pdbx_description
1 polymer ?
#
loop_
_entity_poly.entity_id
_entity_poly.type
_entity_poly.pdbx_seq_one_letter_code
_entity_poly.pdbx_strand_id
1 'polypeptide(L)'
;TRPILAPADIAGIKFRTNENSMKVKMYEAVGGSAVIMAFSDVYTGLQNKTIDGQENPLANIYTSSLQDVQTYLSLTGHMYDAATLAVNTAWFETLPEEYQTILFEEADKAREVDLQENDESKYLELLKEAGMEINEVDKEAFQEAMSGIWEEFASQYEDGQYWIDLATSFNK
;
A
#
# COMPACT_ATOMS: atom_id res chain seq x y z
N THR A 1 3.26 18.05 1.94
CA THR A 1 4.47 18.89 2.15
C THR A 1 5.09 19.30 0.82
N ARG A 2 5.31 18.36 -0.09
CA ARG A 2 5.83 18.59 -1.45
C ARG A 2 5.52 17.37 -2.33
N PRO A 3 5.49 17.52 -3.67
CA PRO A 3 5.42 16.39 -4.57
C PRO A 3 6.68 15.53 -4.45
N ILE A 4 6.54 14.22 -4.62
CA ILE A 4 7.63 13.27 -4.69
C ILE A 4 7.81 12.89 -6.16
N LEU A 5 8.93 13.24 -6.76
CA LEU A 5 9.26 12.93 -8.16
C LEU A 5 10.33 11.83 -8.24
N ALA A 6 11.25 11.82 -7.29
CA ALA A 6 12.37 10.89 -7.23
C ALA A 6 12.69 10.51 -5.76
N PRO A 7 13.50 9.46 -5.52
CA PRO A 7 13.87 9.03 -4.15
C PRO A 7 14.41 10.14 -3.25
N ALA A 8 15.20 11.05 -3.79
CA ALA A 8 15.78 12.18 -3.04
C ALA A 8 14.73 13.10 -2.41
N ASP A 9 13.52 13.17 -2.98
CA ASP A 9 12.44 14.02 -2.46
C ASP A 9 11.85 13.49 -1.15
N ILE A 10 12.08 12.20 -0.84
CA ILE A 10 11.64 11.56 0.40
C ILE A 10 12.52 11.95 1.59
N ALA A 11 13.75 12.40 1.35
CA ALA A 11 14.69 12.69 2.42
C ALA A 11 14.12 13.69 3.44
N GLY A 12 14.15 13.32 4.70
CA GLY A 12 13.69 14.13 5.84
C GLY A 12 12.17 14.20 6.02
N ILE A 13 11.38 13.47 5.21
CA ILE A 13 9.92 13.35 5.37
C ILE A 13 9.61 12.25 6.38
N LYS A 14 8.68 12.52 7.29
CA LYS A 14 8.13 11.53 8.23
C LYS A 14 6.93 10.84 7.57
N PHE A 15 7.15 9.64 7.05
CA PHE A 15 6.07 8.82 6.49
C PHE A 15 5.44 7.92 7.54
N ARG A 16 4.13 7.91 7.59
CA ARG A 16 3.40 6.90 8.36
C ARG A 16 3.51 5.54 7.67
N THR A 17 3.73 4.52 8.46
CA THR A 17 3.60 3.12 8.03
C THR A 17 2.88 2.30 9.08
N ASN A 18 2.39 1.11 8.71
CA ASN A 18 1.95 0.09 9.65
C ASN A 18 3.16 -0.63 10.26
N GLU A 19 2.92 -1.54 11.17
CA GLU A 19 3.97 -2.37 11.78
C GLU A 19 4.49 -3.42 10.78
N ASN A 20 5.29 -2.95 9.81
CA ASN A 20 5.91 -3.77 8.77
C ASN A 20 7.38 -3.36 8.62
N SER A 21 8.30 -4.26 8.97
CA SER A 21 9.73 -3.98 8.97
C SER A 21 10.28 -3.66 7.59
N MET A 22 9.75 -4.26 6.53
CA MET A 22 10.18 -3.96 5.15
C MET A 22 9.77 -2.56 4.73
N LYS A 23 8.55 -2.11 5.06
CA LYS A 23 8.11 -0.73 4.80
C LYS A 23 8.98 0.29 5.54
N VAL A 24 9.37 0.01 6.79
CA VAL A 24 10.31 0.87 7.53
C VAL A 24 11.62 1.01 6.77
N LYS A 25 12.22 -0.11 6.36
CA LYS A 25 13.48 -0.12 5.58
C LYS A 25 13.37 0.62 4.24
N MET A 26 12.24 0.51 3.56
CA MET A 26 12.00 1.21 2.31
C MET A 26 12.11 2.74 2.48
N TYR A 27 11.49 3.31 3.51
CA TYR A 27 11.61 4.75 3.76
C TYR A 27 13.02 5.15 4.19
N GLU A 28 13.66 4.38 5.05
CA GLU A 28 15.02 4.63 5.51
C GLU A 28 16.05 4.58 4.37
N ALA A 29 15.88 3.64 3.42
CA ALA A 29 16.77 3.51 2.26
C ALA A 29 16.83 4.77 1.38
N VAL A 30 15.77 5.57 1.37
CA VAL A 30 15.70 6.84 0.62
C VAL A 30 15.78 8.07 1.51
N GLY A 31 16.24 7.91 2.74
CA GLY A 31 16.48 9.02 3.69
C GLY A 31 15.22 9.60 4.34
N GLY A 32 14.09 8.92 4.22
CA GLY A 32 12.87 9.25 4.96
C GLY A 32 12.89 8.68 6.38
N SER A 33 11.92 9.07 7.19
CA SER A 33 11.68 8.53 8.52
C SER A 33 10.35 7.79 8.54
N ALA A 34 10.36 6.51 8.93
CA ALA A 34 9.15 5.73 9.11
C ALA A 34 8.56 5.97 10.51
N VAL A 35 7.27 6.30 10.58
CA VAL A 35 6.52 6.47 11.83
C VAL A 35 5.43 5.40 11.88
N ILE A 36 5.59 4.43 12.78
CA ILE A 36 4.59 3.36 12.98
C ILE A 36 3.38 3.96 13.71
N MET A 37 2.21 3.88 13.07
CA MET A 37 0.98 4.48 13.60
C MET A 37 -0.24 3.68 13.12
N ALA A 38 -1.25 3.52 13.98
CA ALA A 38 -2.51 2.91 13.60
C ALA A 38 -3.19 3.71 12.47
N PHE A 39 -3.91 3.05 11.56
CA PHE A 39 -4.54 3.73 10.43
C PHE A 39 -5.59 4.75 10.88
N SER A 40 -6.32 4.47 11.96
CA SER A 40 -7.30 5.39 12.58
C SER A 40 -6.72 6.75 12.98
N ASP A 41 -5.41 6.83 13.20
CA ASP A 41 -4.75 8.04 13.70
C ASP A 41 -4.10 8.87 12.58
N VAL A 42 -4.09 8.36 11.35
CA VAL A 42 -3.38 8.95 10.20
C VAL A 42 -3.91 10.34 9.88
N TYR A 43 -5.23 10.50 9.77
CA TYR A 43 -5.84 11.80 9.48
C TYR A 43 -5.40 12.88 10.49
N THR A 44 -5.55 12.56 11.78
CA THR A 44 -5.15 13.45 12.87
C THR A 44 -3.62 13.69 12.88
N GLY A 45 -2.84 12.66 12.58
CA GLY A 45 -1.39 12.76 12.47
C GLY A 45 -0.92 13.72 11.38
N LEU A 46 -1.56 13.68 10.21
CA LEU A 46 -1.32 14.60 9.10
C LEU A 46 -1.78 16.02 9.43
N GLN A 47 -2.98 16.16 9.99
CA GLN A 47 -3.55 17.44 10.37
C GLN A 47 -2.67 18.18 11.39
N ASN A 48 -2.15 17.46 12.39
CA ASN A 48 -1.28 18.00 13.44
C ASN A 48 0.21 18.01 13.07
N LYS A 49 0.58 17.56 11.84
CA LYS A 49 1.96 17.50 11.35
C LYS A 49 2.90 16.63 12.20
N THR A 50 2.37 15.63 12.89
CA THR A 50 3.19 14.61 13.56
C THR A 50 3.81 13.66 12.54
N ILE A 51 3.15 13.48 11.40
CA ILE A 51 3.64 12.87 10.17
C ILE A 51 3.46 13.84 9.01
N ASP A 52 4.29 13.71 7.98
CA ASP A 52 4.30 14.57 6.80
C ASP A 52 3.63 13.91 5.59
N GLY A 53 3.59 12.57 5.57
CA GLY A 53 3.04 11.78 4.48
C GLY A 53 2.60 10.39 4.94
N GLN A 54 1.91 9.70 4.05
CA GLN A 54 1.43 8.33 4.20
C GLN A 54 1.42 7.64 2.82
N GLU A 55 1.25 6.33 2.77
CA GLU A 55 0.96 5.57 1.57
C GLU A 55 -0.27 4.72 1.79
N ASN A 56 -1.14 4.66 0.80
CA ASN A 56 -2.33 3.82 0.78
C ASN A 56 -2.86 3.68 -0.65
N PRO A 57 -3.70 2.68 -0.95
CA PRO A 57 -4.50 2.65 -2.16
C PRO A 57 -5.37 3.90 -2.31
N LEU A 58 -5.63 4.33 -3.55
CA LEU A 58 -6.39 5.56 -3.83
C LEU A 58 -7.77 5.53 -3.20
N ALA A 59 -8.43 4.38 -3.18
CA ALA A 59 -9.71 4.18 -2.51
C ALA A 59 -9.64 4.53 -1.01
N ASN A 60 -8.59 4.07 -0.32
CA ASN A 60 -8.40 4.32 1.11
C ASN A 60 -8.10 5.80 1.38
N ILE A 61 -7.34 6.45 0.51
CA ILE A 61 -7.05 7.88 0.62
C ILE A 61 -8.37 8.67 0.56
N TYR A 62 -9.20 8.41 -0.44
CA TYR A 62 -10.46 9.11 -0.64
C TYR A 62 -11.48 8.83 0.46
N THR A 63 -11.73 7.55 0.77
CA THR A 63 -12.76 7.16 1.75
C THR A 63 -12.41 7.55 3.19
N SER A 64 -11.12 7.77 3.48
CA SER A 64 -10.65 8.27 4.78
C SER A 64 -10.44 9.79 4.79
N SER A 65 -10.88 10.50 3.76
CA SER A 65 -10.79 11.96 3.63
C SER A 65 -9.36 12.52 3.77
N LEU A 66 -8.33 11.75 3.40
CA LEU A 66 -6.94 12.20 3.55
C LEU A 66 -6.60 13.35 2.60
N GLN A 67 -7.33 13.52 1.51
CA GLN A 67 -7.24 14.68 0.61
C GLN A 67 -7.54 16.01 1.30
N ASP A 68 -8.28 16.01 2.41
CA ASP A 68 -8.59 17.25 3.15
C ASP A 68 -7.37 17.78 3.93
N VAL A 69 -6.38 16.93 4.17
CA VAL A 69 -5.17 17.24 4.98
C VAL A 69 -3.87 17.04 4.21
N GLN A 70 -3.94 16.64 2.92
CA GLN A 70 -2.79 16.49 2.03
C GLN A 70 -3.05 17.13 0.67
N THR A 71 -2.07 17.85 0.15
CA THR A 71 -2.17 18.57 -1.14
C THR A 71 -1.66 17.69 -2.30
N TYR A 72 -0.61 16.89 -2.08
CA TYR A 72 0.09 16.19 -3.15
C TYR A 72 -0.20 14.70 -3.12
N LEU A 73 -0.38 14.13 -4.31
CA LEU A 73 -0.51 12.69 -4.54
C LEU A 73 0.50 12.25 -5.60
N SER A 74 1.50 11.48 -5.20
CA SER A 74 2.54 10.96 -6.09
C SER A 74 2.26 9.48 -6.40
N LEU A 75 2.07 9.16 -7.69
CA LEU A 75 1.65 7.84 -8.17
C LEU A 75 2.83 6.88 -8.26
N THR A 76 3.28 6.41 -7.13
CA THR A 76 4.47 5.55 -7.03
C THR A 76 4.22 4.12 -7.52
N GLY A 77 3.04 3.56 -7.31
CA GLY A 77 2.72 2.18 -7.65
C GLY A 77 3.70 1.16 -7.04
N HIS A 78 4.24 1.47 -5.86
CA HIS A 78 5.35 0.75 -5.24
C HIS A 78 4.95 -0.52 -4.51
N MET A 79 3.67 -0.77 -4.35
CA MET A 79 3.17 -1.92 -3.61
C MET A 79 1.89 -2.46 -4.23
N TYR A 80 1.81 -3.77 -4.29
CA TYR A 80 0.58 -4.51 -4.58
C TYR A 80 0.18 -5.25 -3.31
N ASP A 81 -0.99 -4.93 -2.76
CA ASP A 81 -1.55 -5.59 -1.59
C ASP A 81 -2.70 -6.50 -2.01
N ALA A 82 -2.62 -7.78 -1.67
CA ALA A 82 -3.71 -8.72 -1.82
C ALA A 82 -4.38 -8.96 -0.47
N ALA A 83 -5.67 -8.70 -0.39
CA ALA A 83 -6.47 -9.06 0.78
C ALA A 83 -6.92 -10.51 0.71
N THR A 84 -6.86 -11.21 1.83
CA THR A 84 -7.36 -12.58 1.96
C THR A 84 -8.48 -12.65 2.99
N LEU A 85 -9.58 -13.29 2.62
CA LEU A 85 -10.62 -13.67 3.58
C LEU A 85 -10.23 -15.01 4.19
N ALA A 86 -9.94 -15.03 5.49
CA ALA A 86 -9.53 -16.23 6.20
C ALA A 86 -10.49 -16.57 7.34
N VAL A 87 -10.73 -17.85 7.54
CA VAL A 87 -11.52 -18.39 8.65
C VAL A 87 -10.71 -19.43 9.41
N ASN A 88 -11.03 -19.64 10.68
CA ASN A 88 -10.43 -20.71 11.47
C ASN A 88 -10.86 -22.09 10.91
N THR A 89 -9.91 -22.92 10.50
CA THR A 89 -10.17 -24.21 9.87
C THR A 89 -11.00 -25.13 10.77
N ALA A 90 -10.66 -25.23 12.07
CA ALA A 90 -11.39 -26.10 12.98
C ALA A 90 -12.84 -25.65 13.17
N TRP A 91 -13.11 -24.34 13.16
CA TRP A 91 -14.48 -23.83 13.16
C TRP A 91 -15.20 -24.14 11.85
N PHE A 92 -14.54 -23.91 10.70
CA PHE A 92 -15.11 -24.15 9.37
C PHE A 92 -15.53 -25.61 9.17
N GLU A 93 -14.73 -26.55 9.64
CA GLU A 93 -14.99 -27.99 9.56
C GLU A 93 -16.18 -28.44 10.46
N THR A 94 -16.60 -27.61 11.43
CA THR A 94 -17.81 -27.89 12.24
C THR A 94 -19.11 -27.55 11.52
N LEU A 95 -19.03 -26.77 10.43
CA LEU A 95 -20.21 -26.35 9.69
C LEU A 95 -20.73 -27.50 8.80
N PRO A 96 -22.07 -27.61 8.63
CA PRO A 96 -22.64 -28.45 7.56
C PRO A 96 -22.06 -28.08 6.19
N GLU A 97 -21.90 -29.06 5.32
CA GLU A 97 -21.33 -28.89 3.97
C GLU A 97 -22.05 -27.80 3.16
N GLU A 98 -23.38 -27.69 3.31
CA GLU A 98 -24.17 -26.63 2.69
C GLU A 98 -23.67 -25.22 3.09
N TYR A 99 -23.34 -24.99 4.35
CA TYR A 99 -22.86 -23.70 4.82
C TYR A 99 -21.42 -23.44 4.41
N GLN A 100 -20.59 -24.48 4.34
CA GLN A 100 -19.23 -24.34 3.79
C GLN A 100 -19.29 -23.89 2.34
N THR A 101 -20.18 -24.48 1.53
CA THR A 101 -20.39 -24.10 0.12
C THR A 101 -20.86 -22.64 0.01
N ILE A 102 -21.85 -22.24 0.79
CA ILE A 102 -22.36 -20.86 0.80
C ILE A 102 -21.25 -19.86 1.12
N LEU A 103 -20.39 -20.16 2.08
CA LEU A 103 -19.28 -19.28 2.44
C LEU A 103 -18.31 -19.05 1.28
N PHE A 104 -17.99 -20.09 0.52
CA PHE A 104 -17.14 -19.94 -0.68
C PHE A 104 -17.84 -19.15 -1.79
N GLU A 105 -19.11 -19.44 -2.06
CA GLU A 105 -19.88 -18.72 -3.09
C GLU A 105 -20.02 -17.21 -2.77
N GLU A 106 -20.29 -16.89 -1.50
CA GLU A 106 -20.41 -15.48 -1.08
C GLU A 106 -19.04 -14.77 -1.02
N ALA A 107 -17.96 -15.49 -0.68
CA ALA A 107 -16.61 -14.96 -0.75
C ALA A 107 -16.20 -14.61 -2.20
N ASP A 108 -16.54 -15.46 -3.18
CA ASP A 108 -16.30 -15.18 -4.59
C ASP A 108 -17.08 -13.96 -5.09
N LYS A 109 -18.36 -13.85 -4.70
CA LYS A 109 -19.17 -12.66 -5.02
C LYS A 109 -18.58 -11.39 -4.38
N ALA A 110 -18.16 -11.47 -3.12
CA ALA A 110 -17.52 -10.35 -2.44
C ALA A 110 -16.23 -9.91 -3.13
N ARG A 111 -15.41 -10.87 -3.61
CA ARG A 111 -14.20 -10.57 -4.39
C ARG A 111 -14.51 -9.81 -5.69
N GLU A 112 -15.57 -10.22 -6.41
CA GLU A 112 -15.97 -9.52 -7.64
C GLU A 112 -16.42 -8.08 -7.36
N VAL A 113 -17.16 -7.86 -6.28
CA VAL A 113 -17.57 -6.51 -5.85
C VAL A 113 -16.34 -5.67 -5.44
N ASP A 114 -15.43 -6.25 -4.67
CA ASP A 114 -14.21 -5.57 -4.23
C ASP A 114 -13.36 -5.12 -5.42
N LEU A 115 -13.15 -5.97 -6.42
CA LEU A 115 -12.42 -5.62 -7.64
C LEU A 115 -13.06 -4.48 -8.44
N GLN A 116 -14.40 -4.36 -8.43
CA GLN A 116 -15.12 -3.28 -9.09
C GLN A 116 -15.07 -1.98 -8.28
N GLU A 117 -15.21 -2.07 -6.96
CA GLU A 117 -15.22 -0.89 -6.09
C GLU A 117 -13.83 -0.30 -5.87
N ASN A 118 -12.76 -1.07 -6.03
CA ASN A 118 -11.37 -0.61 -5.93
C ASN A 118 -10.78 -0.19 -7.30
N ASP A 119 -11.61 0.25 -8.25
CA ASP A 119 -11.14 0.81 -9.51
C ASP A 119 -10.31 2.09 -9.26
N GLU A 120 -9.00 2.00 -9.46
CA GLU A 120 -8.06 3.11 -9.26
C GLU A 120 -8.39 4.33 -10.12
N SER A 121 -8.94 4.14 -11.33
CA SER A 121 -9.28 5.24 -12.24
C SER A 121 -10.40 6.11 -11.67
N LYS A 122 -11.40 5.48 -11.05
CA LYS A 122 -12.50 6.17 -10.36
C LYS A 122 -11.97 7.06 -9.22
N TYR A 123 -11.12 6.51 -8.38
CA TYR A 123 -10.60 7.24 -7.22
C TYR A 123 -9.57 8.31 -7.61
N LEU A 124 -8.81 8.10 -8.67
CA LEU A 124 -7.90 9.10 -9.20
C LEU A 124 -8.64 10.37 -9.62
N GLU A 125 -9.76 10.22 -10.34
CA GLU A 125 -10.58 11.37 -10.74
C GLU A 125 -11.22 12.05 -9.52
N LEU A 126 -11.75 11.29 -8.56
CA LEU A 126 -12.35 11.86 -7.35
C LEU A 126 -11.32 12.66 -6.51
N LEU A 127 -10.09 12.17 -6.38
CA LEU A 127 -9.01 12.85 -5.65
C LEU A 127 -8.57 14.12 -6.38
N LYS A 128 -8.56 14.09 -7.71
CA LYS A 128 -8.27 15.26 -8.56
C LYS A 128 -9.40 16.32 -8.45
N GLU A 129 -10.63 15.90 -8.48
CA GLU A 129 -11.80 16.80 -8.28
C GLU A 129 -11.80 17.40 -6.86
N ALA A 130 -11.32 16.67 -5.86
CA ALA A 130 -11.12 17.17 -4.51
C ALA A 130 -9.95 18.17 -4.38
N GLY A 131 -9.20 18.41 -5.46
CA GLY A 131 -8.16 19.43 -5.52
C GLY A 131 -6.75 18.95 -5.20
N MET A 132 -6.49 17.65 -5.16
CA MET A 132 -5.12 17.14 -5.01
C MET A 132 -4.28 17.40 -6.26
N GLU A 133 -3.03 17.80 -6.05
CA GLU A 133 -2.03 17.92 -7.09
C GLU A 133 -1.38 16.56 -7.32
N ILE A 134 -1.63 15.97 -8.50
CA ILE A 134 -1.22 14.60 -8.84
C ILE A 134 0.00 14.64 -9.72
N ASN A 135 1.00 13.80 -9.42
CA ASN A 135 2.21 13.66 -10.23
C ASN A 135 2.65 12.21 -10.38
N GLU A 136 3.30 11.93 -11.50
CA GLU A 136 4.07 10.71 -11.72
C GLU A 136 5.42 10.80 -11.04
N VAL A 137 6.08 9.65 -10.87
CA VAL A 137 7.41 9.52 -10.24
C VAL A 137 8.39 8.81 -11.17
N ASP A 138 9.68 8.99 -10.93
CA ASP A 138 10.73 8.19 -11.56
C ASP A 138 10.78 6.79 -10.91
N LYS A 139 10.00 5.86 -11.46
CA LYS A 139 9.89 4.50 -10.93
C LYS A 139 11.20 3.71 -11.03
N GLU A 140 11.99 3.94 -12.07
CA GLU A 140 13.28 3.26 -12.26
C GLU A 140 14.27 3.67 -11.17
N ALA A 141 14.36 4.97 -10.87
CA ALA A 141 15.20 5.47 -9.78
C ALA A 141 14.76 4.91 -8.41
N PHE A 142 13.45 4.75 -8.17
CA PHE A 142 12.95 4.10 -6.95
C PHE A 142 13.31 2.62 -6.89
N GLN A 143 13.18 1.87 -7.98
CA GLN A 143 13.57 0.46 -8.04
C GLN A 143 15.07 0.27 -7.75
N GLU A 144 15.92 1.11 -8.34
CA GLU A 144 17.36 1.10 -8.09
C GLU A 144 17.68 1.38 -6.62
N ALA A 145 17.06 2.40 -6.03
CA ALA A 145 17.25 2.74 -4.62
C ALA A 145 16.79 1.64 -3.64
N MET A 146 15.86 0.77 -4.06
CA MET A 146 15.32 -0.33 -3.25
C MET A 146 16.05 -1.67 -3.46
N SER A 147 17.01 -1.78 -4.38
CA SER A 147 17.67 -3.04 -4.74
C SER A 147 18.28 -3.78 -3.54
N GLY A 148 18.91 -3.06 -2.60
CA GLY A 148 19.47 -3.65 -1.39
C GLY A 148 18.44 -4.29 -0.45
N ILE A 149 17.19 -3.81 -0.48
CA ILE A 149 16.09 -4.40 0.31
C ILE A 149 15.67 -5.74 -0.28
N TRP A 150 15.65 -5.86 -1.61
CA TRP A 150 15.34 -7.11 -2.29
C TRP A 150 16.41 -8.18 -2.01
N GLU A 151 17.68 -7.80 -2.03
CA GLU A 151 18.79 -8.70 -1.67
C GLU A 151 18.67 -9.17 -0.22
N GLU A 152 18.32 -8.28 0.69
CA GLU A 152 18.10 -8.65 2.10
C GLU A 152 16.93 -9.62 2.23
N PHE A 153 15.78 -9.34 1.57
CA PHE A 153 14.62 -10.24 1.54
C PHE A 153 15.03 -11.63 1.01
N ALA A 154 15.74 -11.68 -0.13
CA ALA A 154 16.22 -12.93 -0.71
C ALA A 154 17.08 -13.73 0.25
N SER A 155 17.88 -13.06 1.09
CA SER A 155 18.76 -13.72 2.05
C SER A 155 18.03 -14.25 3.30
N GLN A 156 16.87 -13.70 3.64
CA GLN A 156 16.12 -14.04 4.85
C GLN A 156 15.15 -15.21 4.66
N TYR A 157 14.70 -15.47 3.42
CA TYR A 157 13.70 -16.47 3.13
C TYR A 157 14.20 -17.50 2.12
N GLU A 158 13.95 -18.78 2.38
CA GLU A 158 14.42 -19.89 1.53
C GLU A 158 14.03 -19.72 0.05
N ASP A 159 12.80 -19.25 -0.21
CA ASP A 159 12.28 -18.97 -1.56
C ASP A 159 12.36 -17.48 -1.95
N GLY A 160 13.10 -16.66 -1.21
CA GLY A 160 13.11 -15.22 -1.38
C GLY A 160 13.53 -14.78 -2.78
N GLN A 161 14.58 -15.39 -3.34
CA GLN A 161 15.02 -15.09 -4.71
C GLN A 161 13.99 -15.47 -5.77
N TYR A 162 13.33 -16.62 -5.60
CA TYR A 162 12.27 -17.07 -6.51
C TYR A 162 11.13 -16.03 -6.60
N TRP A 163 10.70 -15.48 -5.46
CA TRP A 163 9.64 -14.49 -5.44
C TRP A 163 10.05 -13.16 -6.07
N ILE A 164 11.30 -12.73 -5.90
CA ILE A 164 11.84 -11.54 -6.56
C ILE A 164 11.89 -11.75 -8.08
N ASP A 165 12.41 -12.87 -8.54
CA ASP A 165 12.51 -13.20 -9.97
C ASP A 165 11.12 -13.27 -10.61
N LEU A 166 10.14 -13.86 -9.90
CA LEU A 166 8.75 -13.91 -10.34
C LEU A 166 8.16 -12.51 -10.46
N ALA A 167 8.26 -11.69 -9.41
CA ALA A 167 7.73 -10.32 -9.40
C ALA A 167 8.35 -9.47 -10.53
N THR A 168 9.66 -9.54 -10.72
CA THR A 168 10.36 -8.77 -11.76
C THR A 168 10.04 -9.25 -13.17
N SER A 169 9.61 -10.51 -13.35
CA SER A 169 9.21 -11.06 -14.66
C SER A 169 7.95 -10.39 -15.24
N PHE A 170 7.13 -9.77 -14.41
CA PHE A 170 5.93 -9.04 -14.81
C PHE A 170 6.21 -7.57 -15.19
N ASN A 171 7.40 -7.05 -14.92
CA ASN A 171 7.81 -5.67 -15.24
C ASN A 171 8.29 -5.51 -16.70
N LYS A 172 7.62 -6.17 -17.67
CA LYS A 172 7.98 -6.09 -19.10
C LYS A 172 6.99 -5.23 -19.88
#